data_ea863c0fa18b81eab7c92a1d3d297beb
#
_entry.id   ea863c0fa18b81eab7c92a1d3d297beb
#
_cell.length_a   1.000
_cell.length_b   1.000
_cell.length_c   1.000
_cell.angle_alpha   90.00
_cell.angle_beta   90.00
_cell.angle_gamma   90.00
#
_symmetry.space_group_name_H-M   'P 1'
#
loop_
_entity.id
_entity.type
_entity.pdbx_description
1 polymer ?
#
loop_
_entity_poly.entity_id
_entity_poly.type
_entity_poly.pdbx_seq_one_letter_code
_entity_poly.pdbx_strand_id
1 'polypeptide(L)'
;MKLLPLLASALLLPSIAHAGDAALDDTLKAFSRCDASFFSSLKAHSDAWKAYAPLKQDKDTAWITVANRASRSGNTVALRNLPPVAGMKLLSYFDESTDLGNVGYYFYWGFMVDGSPDDVAKRLGPLLEKPALLKKIDTAYVRSELRFRDNWVSIEPMPGSAPGKSRVERVLLLEPEGAQTRLSCSVQGAVDAALLVQLRPDIPPAEYPQTRLEKAIG
;
A
#
# COMPACT_ATOMS: atom_id res chain seq x y z
N MET A 1 -5.65 -16.41 68.09
CA MET A 1 -6.16 -15.69 66.92
C MET A 1 -5.25 -15.98 65.77
N LYS A 2 -5.67 -16.79 64.79
CA LYS A 2 -4.90 -17.11 63.55
C LYS A 2 -5.51 -16.31 62.40
N LEU A 3 -4.70 -15.37 61.86
CA LEU A 3 -5.05 -14.61 60.63
C LEU A 3 -4.76 -15.49 59.41
N LEU A 4 -5.76 -15.79 58.62
CA LEU A 4 -5.60 -16.38 57.28
C LEU A 4 -5.29 -15.24 56.25
N PRO A 5 -4.36 -15.43 55.33
CA PRO A 5 -4.17 -14.52 54.25
C PRO A 5 -5.18 -14.82 53.12
N LEU A 6 -5.94 -13.81 52.69
CA LEU A 6 -6.72 -13.83 51.46
C LEU A 6 -5.79 -13.77 50.28
N LEU A 7 -5.74 -14.84 49.50
CA LEU A 7 -5.11 -14.86 48.17
C LEU A 7 -6.09 -14.23 47.15
N ALA A 8 -5.80 -13.02 46.68
CA ALA A 8 -6.52 -12.39 45.57
C ALA A 8 -5.98 -12.97 44.25
N SER A 9 -6.74 -13.87 43.64
CA SER A 9 -6.48 -14.36 42.26
C SER A 9 -6.86 -13.29 41.25
N ALA A 10 -5.88 -12.62 40.65
CA ALA A 10 -6.12 -11.76 39.53
C ALA A 10 -6.46 -12.60 38.29
N LEU A 11 -7.69 -12.53 37.84
CA LEU A 11 -8.15 -13.08 36.56
C LEU A 11 -7.59 -12.23 35.41
N LEU A 12 -6.54 -12.73 34.77
CA LEU A 12 -6.08 -12.23 33.46
C LEU A 12 -7.11 -12.63 32.39
N LEU A 13 -7.95 -11.69 32.01
CA LEU A 13 -8.84 -11.85 30.87
C LEU A 13 -7.98 -11.82 29.60
N PRO A 14 -7.99 -12.88 28.77
CA PRO A 14 -7.31 -12.83 27.48
C PRO A 14 -8.04 -11.80 26.60
N SER A 15 -7.28 -10.84 26.06
CA SER A 15 -7.77 -9.95 25.00
C SER A 15 -8.11 -10.80 23.79
N ILE A 16 -9.39 -10.93 23.46
CA ILE A 16 -9.85 -11.60 22.23
C ILE A 16 -9.53 -10.66 21.08
N ALA A 17 -8.34 -10.80 20.50
CA ALA A 17 -8.07 -10.21 19.18
C ALA A 17 -9.07 -10.86 18.19
N HIS A 18 -9.93 -10.04 17.58
CA HIS A 18 -10.90 -10.54 16.62
C HIS A 18 -10.14 -11.03 15.38
N ALA A 19 -10.49 -12.20 14.86
CA ALA A 19 -9.88 -12.76 13.64
C ALA A 19 -9.95 -11.80 12.43
N GLY A 20 -10.93 -10.88 12.42
CA GLY A 20 -11.05 -9.81 11.44
C GLY A 20 -9.92 -8.79 11.49
N ASP A 21 -9.44 -8.43 12.67
CA ASP A 21 -8.37 -7.43 12.85
C ASP A 21 -7.04 -7.99 12.33
N ALA A 22 -6.73 -9.27 12.60
CA ALA A 22 -5.53 -9.93 12.09
C ALA A 22 -5.52 -10.00 10.55
N ALA A 23 -6.66 -10.25 9.91
CA ALA A 23 -6.79 -10.29 8.45
C ALA A 23 -6.54 -8.91 7.80
N LEU A 24 -6.97 -7.84 8.45
CA LEU A 24 -6.72 -6.47 8.00
C LEU A 24 -5.23 -6.10 8.16
N ASP A 25 -4.62 -6.47 9.28
CA ASP A 25 -3.20 -6.24 9.55
C ASP A 25 -2.30 -7.02 8.58
N ASP A 26 -2.63 -8.27 8.27
CA ASP A 26 -1.93 -9.09 7.28
C ASP A 26 -2.00 -8.49 5.88
N THR A 27 -3.14 -7.91 5.53
CA THR A 27 -3.31 -7.21 4.25
C THR A 27 -2.45 -5.95 4.19
N LEU A 28 -2.39 -5.17 5.26
CA LEU A 28 -1.55 -3.98 5.33
C LEU A 28 -0.06 -4.34 5.32
N LYS A 29 0.33 -5.43 5.97
CA LYS A 29 1.68 -5.98 5.89
C LYS A 29 2.04 -6.38 4.46
N ALA A 30 1.15 -7.06 3.74
CA ALA A 30 1.34 -7.40 2.33
C ALA A 30 1.42 -6.14 1.45
N PHE A 31 0.56 -5.14 1.69
CA PHE A 31 0.61 -3.85 1.01
C PHE A 31 1.99 -3.19 1.13
N SER A 32 2.61 -3.24 2.30
CA SER A 32 3.90 -2.59 2.54
C SER A 32 5.05 -3.09 1.65
N ARG A 33 4.87 -4.22 0.95
CA ARG A 33 5.83 -4.74 -0.03
C ARG A 33 5.78 -4.02 -1.37
N CYS A 34 4.68 -3.33 -1.67
CA CYS A 34 4.42 -2.66 -2.93
C CYS A 34 4.49 -3.58 -4.15
N ASP A 35 3.90 -4.77 -4.05
CA ASP A 35 3.85 -5.78 -5.09
C ASP A 35 2.50 -6.53 -5.11
N ALA A 36 2.40 -7.59 -5.90
CA ALA A 36 1.18 -8.39 -6.07
C ALA A 36 0.68 -9.05 -4.78
N SER A 37 1.51 -9.16 -3.73
CA SER A 37 1.11 -9.78 -2.47
C SER A 37 -0.05 -9.03 -1.78
N PHE A 38 -0.17 -7.71 -1.99
CA PHE A 38 -1.32 -6.95 -1.54
C PHE A 38 -2.64 -7.49 -2.12
N PHE A 39 -2.68 -7.70 -3.42
CA PHE A 39 -3.87 -8.16 -4.13
C PHE A 39 -4.23 -9.62 -3.81
N SER A 40 -3.22 -10.45 -3.62
CA SER A 40 -3.41 -11.84 -3.15
C SER A 40 -3.90 -11.89 -1.70
N SER A 41 -3.39 -11.01 -0.84
CA SER A 41 -3.86 -10.89 0.55
C SER A 41 -5.29 -10.34 0.63
N LEU A 42 -5.65 -9.35 -0.19
CA LEU A 42 -7.04 -8.89 -0.32
C LEU A 42 -7.97 -10.02 -0.75
N LYS A 43 -7.52 -10.93 -1.63
CA LYS A 43 -8.29 -12.11 -2.02
C LYS A 43 -8.48 -13.07 -0.86
N ALA A 44 -7.40 -13.41 -0.16
CA ALA A 44 -7.43 -14.33 0.98
C ALA A 44 -8.32 -13.81 2.13
N HIS A 45 -8.35 -12.49 2.31
CA HIS A 45 -9.08 -11.80 3.38
C HIS A 45 -10.29 -11.00 2.87
N SER A 46 -10.84 -11.35 1.71
CA SER A 46 -11.90 -10.58 1.07
C SER A 46 -13.15 -10.43 1.94
N ASP A 47 -13.47 -11.43 2.76
CA ASP A 47 -14.61 -11.35 3.69
C ASP A 47 -14.45 -10.27 4.78
N ALA A 48 -13.22 -10.03 5.23
CA ALA A 48 -12.95 -8.94 6.17
C ALA A 48 -13.03 -7.56 5.50
N TRP A 49 -12.56 -7.43 4.25
CA TRP A 49 -12.49 -6.15 3.55
C TRP A 49 -13.78 -5.70 2.87
N LYS A 50 -14.62 -6.64 2.40
CA LYS A 50 -15.86 -6.31 1.65
C LYS A 50 -16.88 -5.49 2.45
N ALA A 51 -16.79 -5.50 3.77
CA ALA A 51 -17.65 -4.69 4.65
C ALA A 51 -17.27 -3.19 4.61
N TYR A 52 -16.05 -2.86 4.19
CA TYR A 52 -15.47 -1.51 4.31
C TYR A 52 -15.12 -0.87 2.98
N ALA A 53 -14.94 -1.67 1.93
CA ALA A 53 -14.52 -1.19 0.61
C ALA A 53 -15.21 -1.99 -0.52
N PRO A 54 -15.50 -1.36 -1.66
CA PRO A 54 -15.98 -2.06 -2.85
C PRO A 54 -14.87 -2.92 -3.42
N LEU A 55 -14.99 -4.25 -3.30
CA LEU A 55 -14.04 -5.21 -3.84
C LEU A 55 -14.52 -5.78 -5.16
N LYS A 56 -13.61 -5.85 -6.13
CA LYS A 56 -13.67 -6.82 -7.24
C LYS A 56 -12.64 -7.91 -7.01
N GLN A 57 -12.89 -9.07 -7.60
CA GLN A 57 -11.99 -10.20 -7.45
C GLN A 57 -11.99 -11.05 -8.71
N ASP A 58 -10.85 -11.66 -8.93
CA ASP A 58 -10.60 -12.67 -9.95
C ASP A 58 -10.19 -13.98 -9.25
N LYS A 59 -9.69 -14.95 -10.02
CA LYS A 59 -9.29 -16.27 -9.52
C LYS A 59 -8.35 -16.17 -8.32
N ASP A 60 -7.26 -15.43 -8.43
CA ASP A 60 -6.16 -15.42 -7.46
C ASP A 60 -5.94 -14.05 -6.79
N THR A 61 -6.69 -13.03 -7.19
CA THR A 61 -6.52 -11.66 -6.69
C THR A 61 -7.85 -10.99 -6.37
N ALA A 62 -7.79 -9.99 -5.46
CA ALA A 62 -8.86 -9.04 -5.26
C ALA A 62 -8.29 -7.62 -5.19
N TRP A 63 -9.11 -6.63 -5.49
CA TRP A 63 -8.69 -5.23 -5.42
C TRP A 63 -9.85 -4.33 -5.00
N ILE A 64 -9.50 -3.24 -4.33
CA ILE A 64 -10.43 -2.17 -4.02
C ILE A 64 -10.65 -1.36 -5.29
N THR A 65 -11.91 -1.20 -5.70
CA THR A 65 -12.22 -0.51 -6.96
C THR A 65 -12.38 0.98 -6.75
N VAL A 66 -11.72 1.75 -7.61
CA VAL A 66 -11.97 3.19 -7.82
C VAL A 66 -12.72 3.39 -9.13
N ALA A 67 -13.41 4.53 -9.28
CA ALA A 67 -14.20 4.80 -10.47
C ALA A 67 -13.33 5.08 -11.70
N ASN A 68 -12.22 5.79 -11.53
CA ASN A 68 -11.29 6.13 -12.62
C ASN A 68 -9.90 6.47 -12.06
N ARG A 69 -8.89 5.65 -12.34
CA ARG A 69 -7.49 5.85 -11.92
C ARG A 69 -6.84 7.10 -12.52
N ALA A 70 -7.23 7.49 -13.72
CA ALA A 70 -6.65 8.64 -14.42
C ALA A 70 -7.30 9.98 -14.02
N SER A 71 -8.34 9.98 -13.20
CA SER A 71 -9.09 11.18 -12.83
C SER A 71 -9.06 11.43 -11.34
N ARG A 72 -8.64 12.63 -10.92
CA ARG A 72 -8.64 13.04 -9.51
C ARG A 72 -10.00 12.93 -8.81
N SER A 73 -11.09 13.07 -9.54
CA SER A 73 -12.45 12.93 -9.00
C SER A 73 -12.93 11.48 -8.88
N GLY A 74 -12.20 10.52 -9.43
CA GLY A 74 -12.63 9.11 -9.49
C GLY A 74 -11.63 8.10 -8.94
N ASN A 75 -10.46 8.55 -8.49
CA ASN A 75 -9.35 7.68 -8.09
C ASN A 75 -9.35 7.33 -6.59
N THR A 76 -10.36 7.71 -5.83
CA THR A 76 -10.43 7.53 -4.37
C THR A 76 -11.76 6.92 -3.95
N VAL A 77 -11.73 6.09 -2.92
CA VAL A 77 -12.90 5.51 -2.25
C VAL A 77 -12.77 5.62 -0.74
N ALA A 78 -13.80 6.10 -0.05
CA ALA A 78 -13.82 6.21 1.40
C ALA A 78 -13.95 4.83 2.06
N LEU A 79 -13.16 4.59 3.11
CA LEU A 79 -13.24 3.40 3.95
C LEU A 79 -14.10 3.73 5.18
N ARG A 80 -15.38 3.30 5.15
CA ARG A 80 -16.34 3.67 6.20
C ARG A 80 -16.36 2.61 7.30
N ASN A 81 -16.29 3.08 8.54
CA ASN A 81 -16.38 2.23 9.74
C ASN A 81 -15.31 1.12 9.83
N LEU A 82 -14.21 1.26 9.08
CA LEU A 82 -13.08 0.33 9.18
C LEU A 82 -12.46 0.47 10.58
N PRO A 83 -12.30 -0.63 11.33
CA PRO A 83 -11.57 -0.59 12.60
C PRO A 83 -10.10 -0.20 12.36
N PRO A 84 -9.36 0.24 13.39
CA PRO A 84 -7.94 0.52 13.23
C PRO A 84 -7.18 -0.71 12.72
N VAL A 85 -6.40 -0.53 11.66
CA VAL A 85 -5.54 -1.56 11.06
C VAL A 85 -4.11 -1.33 11.54
N ALA A 86 -3.53 -2.29 12.22
CA ALA A 86 -2.24 -2.14 12.94
C ALA A 86 -2.20 -0.86 13.81
N GLY A 87 -3.31 -0.53 14.45
CA GLY A 87 -3.49 0.68 15.25
C GLY A 87 -3.59 1.98 14.44
N MET A 88 -3.67 1.94 13.12
CA MET A 88 -3.83 3.10 12.23
C MET A 88 -5.28 3.21 11.75
N LYS A 89 -5.81 4.44 11.70
CA LYS A 89 -7.12 4.72 11.12
C LYS A 89 -6.95 5.05 9.65
N LEU A 90 -7.31 4.10 8.80
CA LEU A 90 -7.35 4.27 7.35
C LEU A 90 -8.66 4.97 6.96
N LEU A 91 -8.56 6.10 6.24
CA LEU A 91 -9.69 6.97 5.92
C LEU A 91 -10.27 6.68 4.54
N SER A 92 -9.39 6.49 3.56
CA SER A 92 -9.74 6.18 2.18
C SER A 92 -8.64 5.36 1.52
N TYR A 93 -9.00 4.64 0.47
CA TYR A 93 -8.08 4.04 -0.48
C TYR A 93 -8.05 4.89 -1.74
N PHE A 94 -6.87 5.02 -2.35
CA PHE A 94 -6.70 5.64 -3.66
C PHE A 94 -5.92 4.72 -4.59
N ASP A 95 -6.16 4.89 -5.89
CA ASP A 95 -5.47 4.18 -6.95
C ASP A 95 -5.37 5.10 -8.17
N GLU A 96 -4.16 5.44 -8.57
CA GLU A 96 -3.86 6.47 -9.55
C GLU A 96 -2.92 5.96 -10.62
N SER A 97 -3.15 6.38 -11.86
CA SER A 97 -2.23 6.13 -12.97
C SER A 97 -2.02 7.42 -13.78
N THR A 98 -0.77 7.65 -14.19
CA THR A 98 -0.40 8.82 -14.98
C THR A 98 0.70 8.47 -15.97
N ASP A 99 0.51 8.88 -17.23
CA ASP A 99 1.57 8.89 -18.26
C ASP A 99 2.25 10.27 -18.24
N LEU A 100 3.47 10.33 -17.74
CA LEU A 100 4.29 11.54 -17.69
C LEU A 100 5.20 11.70 -18.93
N GLY A 101 4.80 11.12 -20.03
CA GLY A 101 5.50 11.28 -21.31
C GLY A 101 6.96 10.80 -21.24
N ASN A 102 7.92 11.72 -21.27
CA ASN A 102 9.34 11.39 -21.27
C ASN A 102 9.87 10.86 -19.93
N VAL A 103 9.12 11.01 -18.84
CA VAL A 103 9.49 10.52 -17.51
C VAL A 103 9.02 9.08 -17.29
N GLY A 104 8.03 8.63 -18.05
CA GLY A 104 7.49 7.27 -17.99
C GLY A 104 6.10 7.19 -17.40
N TYR A 105 5.69 5.98 -17.04
CA TYR A 105 4.40 5.69 -16.44
C TYR A 105 4.53 5.62 -14.93
N TYR A 106 3.49 6.09 -14.24
CA TYR A 106 3.43 6.14 -12.79
C TYR A 106 2.10 5.54 -12.33
N PHE A 107 2.19 4.52 -11.49
CA PHE A 107 1.06 3.87 -10.86
C PHE A 107 1.23 4.00 -9.36
N TYR A 108 0.26 4.67 -8.70
CA TYR A 108 0.23 4.86 -7.26
C TYR A 108 -1.01 4.19 -6.69
N TRP A 109 -0.87 3.53 -5.56
CA TRP A 109 -2.01 3.03 -4.80
C TRP A 109 -1.71 3.10 -3.31
N GLY A 110 -2.74 3.22 -2.49
CA GLY A 110 -2.52 3.31 -1.05
C GLY A 110 -3.67 3.87 -0.26
N PHE A 111 -3.33 4.42 0.89
CA PHE A 111 -4.31 4.84 1.88
C PHE A 111 -4.03 6.26 2.36
N MET A 112 -5.11 7.03 2.57
CA MET A 112 -5.05 8.20 3.45
C MET A 112 -5.20 7.71 4.87
N VAL A 113 -4.26 8.08 5.73
CA VAL A 113 -4.16 7.64 7.12
C VAL A 113 -4.28 8.85 8.05
N ASP A 114 -5.05 8.73 9.12
CA ASP A 114 -5.16 9.76 10.14
C ASP A 114 -3.85 9.85 10.96
N GLY A 115 -3.34 11.07 11.13
CA GLY A 115 -2.11 11.36 11.87
C GLY A 115 -0.90 11.69 11.00
N SER A 116 0.21 12.02 11.67
CA SER A 116 1.46 12.44 11.05
C SER A 116 2.25 11.28 10.42
N PRO A 117 3.17 11.56 9.44
CA PRO A 117 4.07 10.54 8.92
C PRO A 117 4.92 9.85 9.98
N ASP A 118 5.31 10.57 11.04
CA ASP A 118 6.07 9.98 12.17
C ASP A 118 5.23 8.94 12.93
N ASP A 119 3.96 9.23 13.20
CA ASP A 119 3.03 8.31 13.89
C ASP A 119 2.74 7.08 13.01
N VAL A 120 2.51 7.30 11.72
CA VAL A 120 2.25 6.23 10.75
C VAL A 120 3.49 5.34 10.58
N ALA A 121 4.69 5.92 10.41
CA ALA A 121 5.93 5.17 10.29
C ALA A 121 6.22 4.30 11.54
N LYS A 122 5.97 4.84 12.73
CA LYS A 122 6.12 4.10 13.99
C LYS A 122 5.22 2.87 14.06
N ARG A 123 3.95 2.99 13.61
CA ARG A 123 2.97 1.90 13.62
C ARG A 123 3.19 0.91 12.48
N LEU A 124 3.62 1.39 11.32
CA LEU A 124 3.91 0.56 10.16
C LEU A 124 5.20 -0.26 10.33
N GLY A 125 6.19 0.29 11.05
CA GLY A 125 7.52 -0.31 11.21
C GLY A 125 7.52 -1.80 11.57
N PRO A 126 6.73 -2.27 12.55
CA PRO A 126 6.64 -3.68 12.92
C PRO A 126 6.11 -4.60 11.82
N LEU A 127 5.40 -4.08 10.82
CA LEU A 127 4.87 -4.83 9.69
C LEU A 127 5.88 -4.97 8.54
N LEU A 128 6.91 -4.11 8.51
CA LEU A 128 7.90 -4.11 7.43
C LEU A 128 8.87 -5.27 7.57
N GLU A 129 9.18 -5.96 6.48
CA GLU A 129 10.22 -7.01 6.46
C GLU A 129 11.61 -6.45 6.77
N LYS A 130 11.88 -5.22 6.31
CA LYS A 130 13.17 -4.53 6.47
C LYS A 130 12.90 -3.08 6.91
N PRO A 131 12.51 -2.83 8.17
CA PRO A 131 12.14 -1.49 8.62
C PRO A 131 13.27 -0.47 8.50
N ALA A 132 14.53 -0.90 8.59
CA ALA A 132 15.69 -0.02 8.45
C ALA A 132 15.84 0.61 7.04
N LEU A 133 15.15 0.07 6.02
CA LEU A 133 15.14 0.62 4.68
C LEU A 133 14.13 1.76 4.48
N LEU A 134 13.18 1.95 5.41
CA LEU A 134 12.29 3.09 5.41
C LEU A 134 13.02 4.29 6.03
N LYS A 135 13.47 5.22 5.19
CA LYS A 135 14.30 6.37 5.59
C LYS A 135 13.45 7.62 5.76
N LYS A 136 13.70 8.38 6.82
CA LYS A 136 13.12 9.71 6.97
C LYS A 136 13.90 10.71 6.11
N ILE A 137 13.20 11.45 5.27
CA ILE A 137 13.73 12.53 4.44
C ILE A 137 12.80 13.73 4.66
N ASP A 138 13.31 14.76 5.31
CA ASP A 138 12.53 15.93 5.74
C ASP A 138 11.30 15.52 6.56
N THR A 139 10.10 15.71 6.00
CA THR A 139 8.82 15.37 6.64
C THR A 139 8.22 14.05 6.17
N ALA A 140 8.86 13.38 5.22
CA ALA A 140 8.38 12.13 4.61
C ALA A 140 9.23 10.92 5.03
N TYR A 141 8.69 9.73 4.81
CA TYR A 141 9.43 8.47 4.92
C TYR A 141 9.40 7.75 3.58
N VAL A 142 10.55 7.29 3.13
CA VAL A 142 10.71 6.68 1.81
C VAL A 142 11.51 5.39 1.89
N ARG A 143 11.03 4.34 1.24
CA ARG A 143 11.81 3.17 0.85
C ARG A 143 11.78 3.08 -0.67
N SER A 144 12.93 3.13 -1.30
CA SER A 144 13.07 3.08 -2.75
C SER A 144 13.88 1.86 -3.18
N GLU A 145 13.42 1.21 -4.24
CA GLU A 145 14.07 0.05 -4.83
C GLU A 145 14.05 0.19 -6.36
N LEU A 146 15.22 0.04 -6.98
CA LEU A 146 15.35 -0.02 -8.45
C LEU A 146 15.29 -1.46 -8.94
N ARG A 147 14.64 -1.68 -10.08
CA ARG A 147 14.68 -2.95 -10.78
C ARG A 147 16.00 -3.07 -11.53
N PHE A 148 16.75 -4.11 -11.17
CA PHE A 148 17.95 -4.51 -11.91
C PHE A 148 17.78 -5.94 -12.41
N ARG A 149 17.57 -6.11 -13.70
CA ARG A 149 17.10 -7.36 -14.32
C ARG A 149 15.80 -7.81 -13.66
N ASP A 150 15.78 -9.00 -13.02
CA ASP A 150 14.60 -9.54 -12.33
C ASP A 150 14.61 -9.31 -10.82
N ASN A 151 15.59 -8.55 -10.31
CA ASN A 151 15.74 -8.30 -8.88
C ASN A 151 15.41 -6.84 -8.52
N TRP A 152 14.95 -6.64 -7.29
CA TRP A 152 14.78 -5.33 -6.67
C TRP A 152 15.95 -5.04 -5.76
N VAL A 153 16.63 -3.93 -6.00
CA VAL A 153 17.80 -3.48 -5.25
C VAL A 153 17.45 -2.19 -4.52
N SER A 154 17.56 -2.22 -3.19
CA SER A 154 17.33 -1.02 -2.39
C SER A 154 18.37 0.05 -2.73
N ILE A 155 17.90 1.27 -2.89
CA ILE A 155 18.73 2.45 -3.12
C ILE A 155 18.48 3.51 -2.06
N GLU A 156 19.45 4.40 -1.87
CA GLU A 156 19.20 5.61 -1.07
C GLU A 156 18.22 6.51 -1.82
N PRO A 157 17.09 6.88 -1.19
CA PRO A 157 16.14 7.76 -1.84
C PRO A 157 16.74 9.15 -2.08
N MET A 158 16.55 9.68 -3.30
CA MET A 158 16.98 11.03 -3.65
C MET A 158 15.76 11.91 -3.89
N PRO A 159 15.53 12.95 -3.07
CA PRO A 159 14.40 13.86 -3.25
C PRO A 159 14.38 14.49 -4.64
N GLY A 160 13.20 14.54 -5.26
CA GLY A 160 13.01 15.17 -6.57
C GLY A 160 13.60 14.38 -7.75
N SER A 161 14.16 13.20 -7.54
CA SER A 161 14.60 12.33 -8.63
C SER A 161 13.44 11.47 -9.14
N ALA A 162 13.38 11.31 -10.46
CA ALA A 162 12.47 10.38 -11.11
C ALA A 162 13.29 9.34 -11.90
N PRO A 163 12.86 8.07 -11.96
CA PRO A 163 13.64 7.02 -12.63
C PRO A 163 13.78 7.22 -14.15
N GLY A 164 12.89 8.03 -14.75
CA GLY A 164 12.84 8.24 -16.20
C GLY A 164 12.44 6.97 -16.96
N LYS A 165 12.55 7.03 -18.29
CA LYS A 165 12.15 5.91 -19.18
C LYS A 165 13.17 4.76 -19.28
N SER A 166 14.30 4.85 -18.61
CA SER A 166 15.35 3.81 -18.66
C SER A 166 15.39 2.90 -17.44
N ARG A 167 14.63 3.23 -16.40
CA ARG A 167 14.65 2.50 -15.13
C ARG A 167 13.23 2.31 -14.62
N VAL A 168 13.06 1.28 -13.80
CA VAL A 168 11.83 1.10 -13.03
C VAL A 168 12.16 1.19 -11.57
N GLU A 169 11.38 1.97 -10.85
CA GLU A 169 11.47 2.14 -9.42
C GLU A 169 10.18 1.69 -8.74
N ARG A 170 10.32 1.05 -7.58
CA ARG A 170 9.24 0.72 -6.67
C ARG A 170 9.46 1.47 -5.38
N VAL A 171 8.44 2.21 -4.92
CA VAL A 171 8.57 3.08 -3.74
C VAL A 171 7.44 2.80 -2.76
N LEU A 172 7.79 2.73 -1.46
CA LEU A 172 6.87 2.91 -0.35
C LEU A 172 7.12 4.31 0.20
N LEU A 173 6.08 5.15 0.23
CA LEU A 173 6.18 6.56 0.60
C LEU A 173 5.10 6.92 1.62
N LEU A 174 5.51 7.62 2.66
CA LEU A 174 4.64 8.27 3.64
C LEU A 174 4.91 9.78 3.56
N GLU A 175 3.94 10.54 3.08
CA GLU A 175 4.08 11.99 2.94
C GLU A 175 2.95 12.72 3.64
N PRO A 176 3.20 13.92 4.20
CA PRO A 176 2.16 14.69 4.85
C PRO A 176 1.17 15.23 3.82
N GLU A 177 -0.13 15.09 4.10
CA GLU A 177 -1.21 15.70 3.33
C GLU A 177 -2.20 16.38 4.30
N GLY A 178 -1.95 17.66 4.59
CA GLY A 178 -2.64 18.40 5.66
C GLY A 178 -2.38 17.80 7.03
N ALA A 179 -3.44 17.39 7.74
CA ALA A 179 -3.35 16.70 9.04
C ALA A 179 -3.24 15.18 8.93
N GLN A 180 -3.14 14.66 7.71
CA GLN A 180 -3.12 13.23 7.39
C GLN A 180 -1.80 12.82 6.78
N THR A 181 -1.62 11.52 6.63
CA THR A 181 -0.49 10.93 5.90
C THR A 181 -1.03 10.21 4.67
N ARG A 182 -0.46 10.53 3.51
CA ARG A 182 -0.61 9.74 2.30
C ARG A 182 0.39 8.57 2.36
N LEU A 183 -0.09 7.37 2.66
CA LEU A 183 0.67 6.13 2.66
C LEU A 183 0.52 5.48 1.29
N SER A 184 1.55 5.51 0.47
CA SER A 184 1.48 5.05 -0.91
C SER A 184 2.54 4.02 -1.26
N CYS A 185 2.16 3.09 -2.12
CA CYS A 185 3.05 2.33 -2.98
C CYS A 185 3.06 2.95 -4.37
N SER A 186 4.20 2.92 -5.05
CA SER A 186 4.26 3.23 -6.47
C SER A 186 5.15 2.26 -7.23
N VAL A 187 4.82 2.12 -8.51
CA VAL A 187 5.70 1.56 -9.54
C VAL A 187 5.78 2.62 -10.64
N GLN A 188 7.00 3.00 -11.00
CA GLN A 188 7.22 4.18 -11.82
C GLN A 188 8.41 4.07 -12.77
N GLY A 189 8.37 4.86 -13.87
CA GLY A 189 9.41 4.94 -14.89
C GLY A 189 9.13 4.09 -16.13
N ALA A 190 10.08 3.23 -16.52
CA ALA A 190 10.00 2.36 -17.70
C ALA A 190 9.10 1.12 -17.46
N VAL A 191 7.90 1.35 -16.93
CA VAL A 191 6.94 0.29 -16.62
C VAL A 191 6.36 -0.26 -17.91
N ASP A 192 6.41 -1.57 -18.09
CA ASP A 192 5.81 -2.29 -19.20
C ASP A 192 4.67 -3.23 -18.75
N ALA A 193 3.94 -3.80 -19.71
CA ALA A 193 2.83 -4.70 -19.45
C ALA A 193 3.25 -5.95 -18.65
N ALA A 194 4.41 -6.53 -18.94
CA ALA A 194 4.89 -7.75 -18.29
C ALA A 194 5.16 -7.49 -16.80
N LEU A 195 5.71 -6.32 -16.48
CA LEU A 195 5.95 -5.91 -15.10
C LEU A 195 4.64 -5.59 -14.36
N LEU A 196 3.67 -4.94 -15.03
CA LEU A 196 2.36 -4.69 -14.43
C LEU A 196 1.65 -5.98 -14.05
N VAL A 197 1.64 -6.98 -14.92
CA VAL A 197 1.06 -8.30 -14.58
C VAL A 197 1.68 -8.88 -13.30
N GLN A 198 2.98 -8.66 -13.07
CA GLN A 198 3.69 -9.17 -11.90
C GLN A 198 3.42 -8.35 -10.62
N LEU A 199 3.26 -7.03 -10.72
CA LEU A 199 3.17 -6.15 -9.55
C LEU A 199 1.75 -5.66 -9.28
N ARG A 200 0.97 -5.45 -10.34
CA ARG A 200 -0.37 -4.88 -10.34
C ARG A 200 -1.34 -5.74 -11.15
N PRO A 201 -1.61 -6.96 -10.69
CA PRO A 201 -2.50 -7.89 -11.42
C PRO A 201 -3.95 -7.40 -11.49
N ASP A 202 -4.29 -6.34 -10.76
CA ASP A 202 -5.59 -5.66 -10.75
C ASP A 202 -5.78 -4.70 -11.93
N ILE A 203 -4.70 -4.32 -12.65
CA ILE A 203 -4.79 -3.40 -13.78
C ILE A 203 -5.18 -4.20 -15.03
N PRO A 204 -6.29 -3.83 -15.70
CA PRO A 204 -6.70 -4.53 -16.90
C PRO A 204 -5.79 -4.20 -18.09
N PRO A 205 -5.66 -5.10 -19.08
CA PRO A 205 -4.80 -4.87 -20.26
C PRO A 205 -5.09 -3.58 -21.03
N ALA A 206 -6.33 -3.09 -21.00
CA ALA A 206 -6.71 -1.83 -21.65
C ALA A 206 -6.06 -0.59 -21.02
N GLU A 207 -5.58 -0.70 -19.77
CA GLU A 207 -4.90 0.38 -19.05
C GLU A 207 -3.37 0.21 -19.06
N TYR A 208 -2.83 -0.78 -19.78
CA TYR A 208 -1.38 -0.99 -19.85
C TYR A 208 -0.68 0.13 -20.64
N PRO A 209 0.59 0.45 -20.28
CA PRO A 209 1.42 1.33 -21.07
C PRO A 209 1.49 0.85 -22.52
N GLN A 210 1.09 1.71 -23.44
CA GLN A 210 1.18 1.42 -24.87
C GLN A 210 2.61 1.69 -25.36
N THR A 211 3.10 0.81 -26.19
CA THR A 211 4.39 1.01 -26.86
C THR A 211 4.31 2.19 -27.84
N ARG A 212 5.44 2.82 -28.17
CA ARG A 212 5.48 3.92 -29.14
C ARG A 212 4.90 3.54 -30.52
N LEU A 213 5.03 2.28 -30.90
CA LEU A 213 4.47 1.76 -32.16
C LEU A 213 2.95 1.72 -32.11
N GLU A 214 2.37 1.27 -31.01
CA GLU A 214 0.90 1.20 -30.85
C GLU A 214 0.26 2.59 -30.80
N LYS A 215 0.93 3.60 -30.17
CA LYS A 215 0.48 5.00 -30.18
C LYS A 215 0.60 5.68 -31.56
N ALA A 216 1.42 5.17 -32.46
CA ALA A 216 1.61 5.76 -33.80
C ALA A 216 0.65 5.19 -34.86
N ILE A 217 -0.01 4.07 -34.55
CA ILE A 217 -0.89 3.33 -35.49
C ILE A 217 -2.39 3.56 -35.14
N GLY A 218 -2.73 4.00 -33.94
CA GLY A 218 -4.08 4.33 -33.48
C GLY A 218 -4.37 5.81 -33.54
#